data_b5d4b7a780c8a19fe3837f667bde0651
#
_entry.id   b5d4b7a780c8a19fe3837f667bde0651
#
_cell.length_a   1.000
_cell.length_b   1.000
_cell.length_c   1.000
_cell.angle_alpha   90.00
_cell.angle_beta   90.00
_cell.angle_gamma   90.00
#
_symmetry.space_group_name_H-M   'P 1'
#
loop_
_entity.id
_entity.type
_entity.pdbx_description
1 polymer ?
#
loop_
_entity_poly.entity_id
_entity_poly.type
_entity_poly.pdbx_seq_one_letter_code
_entity_poly.pdbx_strand_id
1 'polypeptide(L)'
;MLTLENFKEQWERKFPDISLKHTHFLLAVSGGLDSVGLTYLMHLLGAKCTIAHVNFQLRGEESKRDEQFVTDFANRLQIPFKVNRFETAAYAETYKMGIQQAAREIRYAWFDQLMKEIKTSIGDSNDKVVLLTAHHADDQVETVLMQLFRGTGLHGLTGIPDFRNDSIFVCRPLLGTTKNQIRQFAKEYSLTFVEDSSNEKNDYTRNLIRNKLLPVIQEVYAQATENVLDTVARLKEAEVIVNNTITAFWKKGKKTRHGIETISIQHWKKVKDNHTYTWGFIQSYGFKPQQIVEVHKLLDASNGAYIATPTHRFIKFNDTIQVVPNNSNTEHIMVYVGEGDLQTNNGLLHFETVDAANMGEMNKEAHFAYLDADKIEWPLLYRTWQSTDYFYPLGLRKKKKLNHFLGSLKLSPAIKQRIGVLTMGDKLLWVVGKRIDDRYKMTDQTKSVLKITLLDRC
;
A
#
# COMPACT_ATOMS: atom_id res chain seq x y z
N MET A 1 -3.05 5.66 37.27
CA MET A 1 -2.26 6.91 37.22
C MET A 1 -1.23 6.76 36.12
N LEU A 2 -0.94 7.81 35.36
CA LEU A 2 0.14 7.81 34.36
C LEU A 2 1.46 8.07 35.09
N THR A 3 2.29 7.03 35.21
CA THR A 3 3.65 7.12 35.75
C THR A 3 4.64 6.67 34.68
N LEU A 4 5.90 7.02 34.84
CA LEU A 4 6.96 6.62 33.92
C LEU A 4 7.09 5.08 33.83
N GLU A 5 6.96 4.40 34.96
CA GLU A 5 7.04 2.94 35.06
C GLU A 5 5.89 2.26 34.33
N ASN A 6 4.63 2.67 34.61
CA ASN A 6 3.46 2.14 33.93
C ASN A 6 3.48 2.42 32.41
N PHE A 7 3.99 3.57 32.01
CA PHE A 7 4.14 3.89 30.59
C PHE A 7 5.17 2.99 29.91
N LYS A 8 6.29 2.72 30.55
CA LYS A 8 7.32 1.81 30.04
C LYS A 8 6.80 0.37 29.91
N GLU A 9 6.10 -0.15 30.92
CA GLU A 9 5.47 -1.47 30.88
C GLU A 9 4.45 -1.57 29.75
N GLN A 10 3.61 -0.54 29.57
CA GLN A 10 2.64 -0.49 28.47
C GLN A 10 3.34 -0.43 27.12
N TRP A 11 4.46 0.29 27.01
CA TRP A 11 5.26 0.34 25.80
C TRP A 11 5.79 -1.05 25.42
N GLU A 12 6.47 -1.72 26.34
CA GLU A 12 7.06 -3.05 26.12
C GLU A 12 6.00 -4.09 25.71
N ARG A 13 4.81 -4.00 26.29
CA ARG A 13 3.68 -4.87 25.94
C ARG A 13 3.08 -4.56 24.58
N LYS A 14 2.90 -3.28 24.21
CA LYS A 14 2.23 -2.87 22.98
C LYS A 14 3.16 -2.84 21.77
N PHE A 15 4.43 -2.58 21.98
CA PHE A 15 5.43 -2.37 20.94
C PHE A 15 6.69 -3.22 21.19
N PRO A 16 6.57 -4.56 21.33
CA PRO A 16 7.69 -5.42 21.72
C PRO A 16 8.86 -5.34 20.72
N ASP A 17 8.59 -5.08 19.45
CA ASP A 17 9.60 -4.98 18.38
C ASP A 17 10.20 -3.57 18.23
N ILE A 18 9.86 -2.63 19.11
CA ILE A 18 10.32 -1.22 19.06
C ILE A 18 11.07 -0.89 20.33
N SER A 19 12.39 -1.06 20.26
CA SER A 19 13.30 -0.74 21.38
C SER A 19 13.38 0.77 21.61
N LEU A 20 13.16 1.23 22.84
CA LEU A 20 13.36 2.63 23.23
C LEU A 20 14.80 3.12 23.04
N LYS A 21 15.79 2.20 23.11
CA LYS A 21 17.23 2.53 23.00
C LYS A 21 17.72 2.55 21.55
N HIS A 22 17.13 1.67 20.70
CA HIS A 22 17.55 1.43 19.31
C HIS A 22 16.55 1.97 18.29
N THR A 23 15.79 3.00 18.69
CA THR A 23 14.82 3.67 17.82
C THR A 23 14.98 5.16 17.97
N HIS A 24 14.97 5.89 16.85
CA HIS A 24 14.86 7.34 16.82
C HIS A 24 13.38 7.72 16.67
N PHE A 25 12.86 8.51 17.58
CA PHE A 25 11.46 8.90 17.59
C PHE A 25 11.25 10.30 17.02
N LEU A 26 10.43 10.41 15.99
CA LEU A 26 9.91 11.69 15.53
C LEU A 26 8.62 11.99 16.30
N LEU A 27 8.63 13.05 17.12
CA LEU A 27 7.50 13.43 17.96
C LEU A 27 6.67 14.52 17.27
N ALA A 28 5.41 14.22 16.93
CA ALA A 28 4.48 15.20 16.39
C ALA A 28 3.93 16.07 17.52
N VAL A 29 4.45 17.30 17.66
CA VAL A 29 4.15 18.20 18.81
C VAL A 29 3.37 19.42 18.34
N SER A 30 2.12 19.56 18.83
CA SER A 30 1.29 20.74 18.57
C SER A 30 1.47 21.85 19.61
N GLY A 31 2.08 21.57 20.77
CA GLY A 31 2.14 22.44 21.94
C GLY A 31 1.02 22.20 22.96
N GLY A 32 -0.02 21.45 22.60
CA GLY A 32 -1.10 21.10 23.52
C GLY A 32 -0.72 20.02 24.53
N LEU A 33 -1.52 19.90 25.61
CA LEU A 33 -1.33 19.02 26.75
C LEU A 33 -0.82 17.63 26.39
N ASP A 34 -1.49 16.96 25.45
CA ASP A 34 -1.25 15.56 25.14
C ASP A 34 0.11 15.37 24.47
N SER A 35 0.46 16.25 23.53
CA SER A 35 1.74 16.22 22.81
C SER A 35 2.92 16.61 23.71
N VAL A 36 2.73 17.57 24.58
CA VAL A 36 3.72 17.98 25.60
C VAL A 36 3.93 16.84 26.61
N GLY A 37 2.86 16.23 27.12
CA GLY A 37 2.93 15.09 28.02
C GLY A 37 3.68 13.90 27.44
N LEU A 38 3.36 13.52 26.18
CA LEU A 38 4.07 12.46 25.47
C LEU A 38 5.57 12.79 25.30
N THR A 39 5.87 14.00 24.86
CA THR A 39 7.26 14.43 24.65
C THR A 39 8.06 14.36 25.94
N TYR A 40 7.48 14.81 27.05
CA TYR A 40 8.15 14.78 28.35
C TYR A 40 8.35 13.36 28.88
N LEU A 41 7.38 12.45 28.69
CA LEU A 41 7.53 11.01 28.97
C LEU A 41 8.71 10.40 28.19
N MET A 42 8.81 10.68 26.90
CA MET A 42 9.90 10.17 26.08
C MET A 42 11.26 10.75 26.49
N HIS A 43 11.30 12.02 26.91
CA HIS A 43 12.49 12.66 27.48
C HIS A 43 12.93 11.98 28.76
N LEU A 44 12.01 11.76 29.71
CA LEU A 44 12.33 11.06 30.98
C LEU A 44 12.84 9.63 30.77
N LEU A 45 12.38 8.95 29.71
CA LEU A 45 12.88 7.64 29.33
C LEU A 45 14.27 7.66 28.68
N GLY A 46 14.83 8.83 28.41
CA GLY A 46 16.11 8.99 27.72
C GLY A 46 16.07 8.51 26.25
N ALA A 47 14.89 8.53 25.63
CA ALA A 47 14.73 8.09 24.25
C ALA A 47 15.35 9.09 23.27
N LYS A 48 15.92 8.61 22.17
CA LYS A 48 16.44 9.45 21.09
C LYS A 48 15.26 10.08 20.33
N CYS A 49 15.05 11.38 20.45
CA CYS A 49 13.89 12.08 19.89
C CYS A 49 14.28 13.24 19.00
N THR A 50 13.41 13.55 18.04
CA THR A 50 13.34 14.84 17.32
C THR A 50 11.91 15.35 17.39
N ILE A 51 11.70 16.59 17.79
CA ILE A 51 10.40 17.24 17.80
C ILE A 51 10.10 17.76 16.38
N ALA A 52 8.89 17.51 15.88
CA ALA A 52 8.35 18.06 14.65
C ALA A 52 7.08 18.85 14.93
N HIS A 53 7.11 20.14 14.63
CA HIS A 53 5.95 21.03 14.74
C HIS A 53 5.51 21.51 13.37
N VAL A 54 4.20 21.40 13.08
CA VAL A 54 3.60 21.91 11.84
C VAL A 54 2.82 23.17 12.16
N ASN A 55 3.24 24.29 11.60
CA ASN A 55 2.48 25.53 11.64
C ASN A 55 1.64 25.63 10.35
N PHE A 56 0.33 25.42 10.48
CA PHE A 56 -0.61 25.43 9.36
C PHE A 56 -1.02 26.83 8.89
N GLN A 57 -0.57 27.89 9.58
CA GLN A 57 -0.87 29.29 9.31
C GLN A 57 -2.38 29.62 9.21
N LEU A 58 -3.21 28.88 9.96
CA LEU A 58 -4.67 29.03 9.92
C LEU A 58 -5.23 30.00 10.99
N ARG A 59 -4.40 30.38 11.98
CA ARG A 59 -4.85 31.16 13.16
C ARG A 59 -3.98 32.39 13.46
N GLY A 60 -3.25 32.88 12.47
CA GLY A 60 -2.43 34.10 12.59
C GLY A 60 -1.48 34.09 13.80
N GLU A 61 -1.68 35.01 14.75
CA GLU A 61 -0.80 35.16 15.91
C GLU A 61 -0.83 33.97 16.88
N GLU A 62 -1.95 33.25 16.99
CA GLU A 62 -1.99 32.02 17.80
C GLU A 62 -1.05 30.96 17.23
N SER A 63 -1.00 30.81 15.90
CA SER A 63 -0.08 29.85 15.26
C SER A 63 1.39 30.19 15.49
N LYS A 64 1.73 31.48 15.58
CA LYS A 64 3.10 31.94 15.91
C LYS A 64 3.43 31.69 17.38
N ARG A 65 2.47 31.99 18.30
CA ARG A 65 2.60 31.70 19.72
C ARG A 65 2.85 30.21 19.97
N ASP A 66 2.08 29.35 19.33
CA ASP A 66 2.18 27.89 19.48
C ASP A 66 3.54 27.38 18.98
N GLU A 67 4.03 27.90 17.84
CA GLU A 67 5.36 27.59 17.30
C GLU A 67 6.47 28.04 18.26
N GLN A 68 6.37 29.26 18.81
CA GLN A 68 7.36 29.78 19.76
C GLN A 68 7.37 28.92 21.03
N PHE A 69 6.20 28.57 21.57
CA PHE A 69 6.09 27.69 22.72
C PHE A 69 6.78 26.37 22.53
N VAL A 70 6.55 25.69 21.36
CA VAL A 70 7.18 24.39 21.07
C VAL A 70 8.69 24.55 20.89
N THR A 71 9.15 25.65 20.31
CA THR A 71 10.58 25.97 20.17
C THR A 71 11.23 26.07 21.54
N ASP A 72 10.65 26.87 22.46
CA ASP A 72 11.17 27.07 23.82
C ASP A 72 11.13 25.76 24.63
N PHE A 73 10.08 24.97 24.45
CA PHE A 73 9.95 23.66 25.08
C PHE A 73 11.04 22.68 24.60
N ALA A 74 11.29 22.61 23.29
CA ALA A 74 12.34 21.78 22.71
C ALA A 74 13.74 22.19 23.21
N ASN A 75 14.03 23.49 23.25
CA ASN A 75 15.29 24.04 23.76
C ASN A 75 15.50 23.69 25.23
N ARG A 76 14.47 23.84 26.06
CA ARG A 76 14.53 23.49 27.48
C ARG A 76 14.84 22.04 27.74
N LEU A 77 14.31 21.13 26.90
CA LEU A 77 14.56 19.68 26.98
C LEU A 77 15.83 19.26 26.22
N GLN A 78 16.48 20.16 25.52
CA GLN A 78 17.63 19.87 24.64
C GLN A 78 17.32 18.80 23.58
N ILE A 79 16.09 18.78 23.07
CA ILE A 79 15.65 17.87 22.01
C ILE A 79 15.74 18.58 20.64
N PRO A 80 16.36 17.97 19.62
CA PRO A 80 16.36 18.51 18.26
C PRO A 80 14.96 18.89 17.77
N PHE A 81 14.83 20.07 17.17
CA PHE A 81 13.56 20.64 16.75
C PHE A 81 13.53 20.92 15.25
N LYS A 82 12.42 20.56 14.62
CA LYS A 82 12.09 20.85 13.22
C LYS A 82 10.72 21.50 13.15
N VAL A 83 10.62 22.59 12.43
CA VAL A 83 9.35 23.27 12.15
C VAL A 83 9.17 23.44 10.66
N ASN A 84 7.94 23.33 10.19
CA ASN A 84 7.56 23.76 8.85
C ASN A 84 6.26 24.55 8.89
N ARG A 85 6.19 25.58 8.05
CA ARG A 85 5.04 26.48 7.90
C ARG A 85 4.40 26.22 6.55
N PHE A 86 3.09 26.04 6.53
CA PHE A 86 2.36 25.72 5.30
C PHE A 86 1.20 26.67 5.08
N GLU A 87 1.05 27.14 3.85
CA GLU A 87 -0.13 27.86 3.36
C GLU A 87 -1.29 26.88 3.14
N THR A 88 -1.84 26.36 4.23
CA THR A 88 -2.81 25.24 4.21
C THR A 88 -4.09 25.61 3.49
N ALA A 89 -4.54 26.86 3.58
CA ALA A 89 -5.74 27.34 2.89
C ALA A 89 -5.56 27.31 1.36
N ALA A 90 -4.42 27.81 0.87
CA ALA A 90 -4.09 27.79 -0.55
C ALA A 90 -3.94 26.36 -1.09
N TYR A 91 -3.36 25.45 -0.32
CA TYR A 91 -3.27 24.03 -0.67
C TYR A 91 -4.67 23.40 -0.78
N ALA A 92 -5.54 23.64 0.20
CA ALA A 92 -6.90 23.11 0.20
C ALA A 92 -7.70 23.59 -1.02
N GLU A 93 -7.56 24.86 -1.40
CA GLU A 93 -8.19 25.44 -2.58
C GLU A 93 -7.68 24.83 -3.87
N THR A 94 -6.34 24.74 -4.01
CA THR A 94 -5.68 24.19 -5.21
C THR A 94 -6.12 22.74 -5.48
N TYR A 95 -6.21 21.91 -4.45
CA TYR A 95 -6.58 20.49 -4.58
C TYR A 95 -8.07 20.22 -4.34
N LYS A 96 -8.90 21.28 -4.18
CA LYS A 96 -10.37 21.20 -3.98
C LYS A 96 -10.77 20.24 -2.86
N MET A 97 -10.12 20.36 -1.72
CA MET A 97 -10.38 19.51 -0.55
C MET A 97 -10.66 20.34 0.71
N GLY A 98 -11.22 19.70 1.72
CA GLY A 98 -11.44 20.36 3.02
C GLY A 98 -10.13 20.69 3.74
N ILE A 99 -10.10 21.81 4.47
CA ILE A 99 -8.90 22.28 5.21
C ILE A 99 -8.33 21.20 6.14
N GLN A 100 -9.17 20.42 6.83
CA GLN A 100 -8.69 19.35 7.71
C GLN A 100 -8.00 18.21 6.95
N GLN A 101 -8.51 17.87 5.77
CA GLN A 101 -7.89 16.88 4.89
C GLN A 101 -6.55 17.40 4.37
N ALA A 102 -6.52 18.64 3.90
CA ALA A 102 -5.30 19.31 3.44
C ALA A 102 -4.24 19.34 4.55
N ALA A 103 -4.59 19.79 5.74
CA ALA A 103 -3.70 19.82 6.90
C ALA A 103 -3.16 18.43 7.25
N ARG A 104 -4.00 17.39 7.12
CA ARG A 104 -3.59 16.00 7.36
C ARG A 104 -2.60 15.52 6.30
N GLU A 105 -2.89 15.73 5.02
CA GLU A 105 -2.02 15.29 3.91
C GLU A 105 -0.65 15.96 3.98
N ILE A 106 -0.61 17.29 4.11
CA ILE A 106 0.63 18.09 4.23
C ILE A 106 1.46 17.59 5.41
N ARG A 107 0.83 17.42 6.57
CA ARG A 107 1.49 16.98 7.80
C ARG A 107 2.17 15.62 7.63
N TYR A 108 1.45 14.63 7.10
CA TYR A 108 2.01 13.29 6.96
C TYR A 108 3.06 13.20 5.85
N ALA A 109 2.91 13.96 4.76
CA ALA A 109 3.92 14.05 3.71
C ALA A 109 5.24 14.63 4.26
N TRP A 110 5.16 15.69 5.07
CA TRP A 110 6.34 16.27 5.71
C TRP A 110 6.97 15.35 6.76
N PHE A 111 6.16 14.65 7.55
CA PHE A 111 6.71 13.66 8.50
C PHE A 111 7.43 12.52 7.79
N ASP A 112 6.93 12.03 6.66
CA ASP A 112 7.62 11.03 5.84
C ASP A 112 8.98 11.53 5.35
N GLN A 113 9.03 12.77 4.86
CA GLN A 113 10.29 13.41 4.47
C GLN A 113 11.27 13.48 5.64
N LEU A 114 10.84 13.99 6.81
CA LEU A 114 11.71 14.09 7.99
C LEU A 114 12.22 12.73 8.46
N MET A 115 11.37 11.70 8.44
CA MET A 115 11.77 10.34 8.83
C MET A 115 12.87 9.80 7.88
N LYS A 116 12.79 10.09 6.59
CA LYS A 116 13.83 9.75 5.60
C LYS A 116 15.13 10.51 5.86
N GLU A 117 15.04 11.82 6.13
CA GLU A 117 16.21 12.65 6.47
C GLU A 117 16.90 12.14 7.75
N ILE A 118 16.14 11.84 8.81
CA ILE A 118 16.65 11.26 10.06
C ILE A 118 17.31 9.90 9.76
N LYS A 119 16.65 9.02 8.99
CA LYS A 119 17.21 7.71 8.64
C LYS A 119 18.53 7.83 7.90
N THR A 120 18.65 8.78 6.99
CA THR A 120 19.90 9.07 6.27
C THR A 120 20.98 9.59 7.24
N SER A 121 20.63 10.45 8.21
CA SER A 121 21.58 11.04 9.16
C SER A 121 22.13 10.04 10.20
N ILE A 122 21.35 9.01 10.56
CA ILE A 122 21.81 7.94 11.47
C ILE A 122 22.59 6.84 10.74
N GLY A 123 22.71 6.93 9.41
CA GLY A 123 23.53 6.04 8.58
C GLY A 123 23.07 4.58 8.58
N ASP A 124 24.02 3.67 8.40
CA ASP A 124 23.79 2.21 8.37
C ASP A 124 23.46 1.59 9.73
N SER A 125 23.19 2.41 10.76
CA SER A 125 22.72 1.87 12.03
C SER A 125 21.40 1.10 11.83
N ASN A 126 21.24 -0.02 12.50
CA ASN A 126 19.99 -0.79 12.53
C ASN A 126 18.84 -0.07 13.25
N ASP A 127 19.06 1.19 13.68
CA ASP A 127 18.07 1.97 14.39
C ASP A 127 16.87 2.28 13.48
N LYS A 128 15.68 1.99 13.97
CA LYS A 128 14.42 2.32 13.31
C LYS A 128 14.12 3.80 13.51
N VAL A 129 13.35 4.40 12.58
CA VAL A 129 12.74 5.72 12.77
C VAL A 129 11.23 5.52 12.88
N VAL A 130 10.61 6.05 13.95
CA VAL A 130 9.19 5.86 14.27
C VAL A 130 8.55 7.19 14.61
N LEU A 131 7.42 7.50 13.96
CA LEU A 131 6.60 8.66 14.29
C LEU A 131 5.73 8.37 15.51
N LEU A 132 5.77 9.24 16.52
CA LEU A 132 4.84 9.19 17.64
C LEU A 132 3.79 10.30 17.55
N THR A 133 2.54 9.94 17.81
CA THR A 133 1.44 10.88 17.91
C THR A 133 0.70 10.70 19.24
N ALA A 134 0.27 11.80 19.85
CA ALA A 134 -0.29 11.84 21.19
C ALA A 134 -1.81 11.57 21.23
N HIS A 135 -2.33 10.66 20.36
CA HIS A 135 -3.71 10.22 20.47
C HIS A 135 -3.90 9.47 21.80
N HIS A 136 -4.98 9.77 22.50
CA HIS A 136 -5.26 9.26 23.84
C HIS A 136 -6.61 8.51 23.92
N ALA A 137 -6.96 8.00 25.09
CA ALA A 137 -8.16 7.17 25.31
C ALA A 137 -9.47 7.86 24.89
N ASP A 138 -9.60 9.15 25.21
CA ASP A 138 -10.81 9.91 24.83
C ASP A 138 -10.94 10.05 23.30
N ASP A 139 -9.82 10.22 22.55
CA ASP A 139 -9.82 10.19 21.09
C ASP A 139 -10.31 8.84 20.54
N GLN A 140 -9.99 7.75 21.24
CA GLN A 140 -10.44 6.41 20.90
C GLN A 140 -11.96 6.32 21.02
N VAL A 141 -12.52 6.77 22.15
CA VAL A 141 -13.97 6.78 22.40
C VAL A 141 -14.70 7.63 21.35
N GLU A 142 -14.23 8.84 21.09
CA GLU A 142 -14.77 9.72 20.06
C GLU A 142 -14.80 9.04 18.69
N THR A 143 -13.69 8.38 18.33
CA THR A 143 -13.59 7.69 17.02
C THR A 143 -14.56 6.53 16.94
N VAL A 144 -14.68 5.72 17.97
CA VAL A 144 -15.61 4.59 18.01
C VAL A 144 -17.07 5.07 17.88
N LEU A 145 -17.45 6.09 18.63
CA LEU A 145 -18.81 6.66 18.52
C LEU A 145 -19.07 7.24 17.12
N MET A 146 -18.10 7.96 16.54
CA MET A 146 -18.24 8.46 15.16
C MET A 146 -18.43 7.32 14.16
N GLN A 147 -17.67 6.25 14.29
CA GLN A 147 -17.76 5.11 13.38
C GLN A 147 -19.07 4.34 13.57
N LEU A 148 -19.50 4.14 14.81
CA LEU A 148 -20.77 3.48 15.14
C LEU A 148 -21.95 4.19 14.47
N PHE A 149 -22.04 5.51 14.60
CA PHE A 149 -23.14 6.30 14.02
C PHE A 149 -23.06 6.48 12.50
N ARG A 150 -21.89 6.28 11.90
CA ARG A 150 -21.70 6.26 10.45
C ARG A 150 -22.06 4.91 9.82
N GLY A 151 -22.25 3.88 10.61
CA GLY A 151 -22.42 2.51 10.15
C GLY A 151 -21.10 1.90 9.71
N THR A 152 -20.52 1.05 10.54
CA THR A 152 -19.23 0.42 10.26
C THR A 152 -19.26 -1.07 10.59
N GLY A 153 -18.32 -1.83 10.05
CA GLY A 153 -18.04 -3.19 10.47
C GLY A 153 -17.11 -3.26 11.68
N LEU A 154 -16.70 -4.48 12.04
CA LEU A 154 -15.84 -4.77 13.18
C LEU A 154 -14.58 -3.89 13.21
N HIS A 155 -13.89 -3.76 12.08
CA HIS A 155 -12.67 -2.95 11.96
C HIS A 155 -12.85 -1.49 12.39
N GLY A 156 -13.95 -0.84 12.03
CA GLY A 156 -14.19 0.54 12.44
C GLY A 156 -14.52 0.69 13.93
N LEU A 157 -15.12 -0.36 14.55
CA LEU A 157 -15.41 -0.38 15.99
C LEU A 157 -14.18 -0.67 16.86
N THR A 158 -13.08 -1.14 16.29
CA THR A 158 -11.80 -1.25 17.01
C THR A 158 -11.10 0.10 17.15
N GLY A 159 -11.64 1.15 16.52
CA GLY A 159 -11.23 2.54 16.66
C GLY A 159 -9.86 2.86 16.06
N ILE A 160 -9.04 3.63 16.79
CA ILE A 160 -7.70 4.02 16.35
C ILE A 160 -6.73 2.87 16.64
N PRO A 161 -5.94 2.38 15.66
CA PRO A 161 -4.94 1.34 15.93
C PRO A 161 -3.76 1.89 16.75
N ASP A 162 -3.19 1.06 17.63
CA ASP A 162 -2.03 1.42 18.45
C ASP A 162 -0.80 1.76 17.59
N PHE A 163 -0.65 1.08 16.44
CA PHE A 163 0.37 1.41 15.44
C PHE A 163 -0.17 1.23 14.02
N ARG A 164 0.51 1.84 13.05
CA ARG A 164 0.26 1.70 11.61
C ARG A 164 1.60 1.68 10.89
N ASN A 165 1.75 0.75 9.96
CA ASN A 165 2.96 0.60 9.15
C ASN A 165 2.59 0.52 7.67
N ASP A 166 2.12 1.65 7.11
CA ASP A 166 1.80 1.76 5.69
C ASP A 166 2.96 2.47 4.96
N SER A 167 2.77 3.77 4.62
CA SER A 167 3.83 4.62 4.06
C SER A 167 4.85 5.05 5.12
N ILE A 168 4.39 5.29 6.34
CA ILE A 168 5.22 5.63 7.50
C ILE A 168 4.80 4.81 8.73
N PHE A 169 5.79 4.50 9.58
CA PHE A 169 5.53 3.77 10.82
C PHE A 169 5.13 4.74 11.94
N VAL A 170 3.87 4.67 12.36
CA VAL A 170 3.27 5.56 13.37
C VAL A 170 2.87 4.76 14.60
N CYS A 171 3.29 5.17 15.79
CA CYS A 171 2.82 4.62 17.06
C CYS A 171 2.03 5.65 17.87
N ARG A 172 1.10 5.16 18.70
CA ARG A 172 0.20 5.95 19.54
C ARG A 172 0.22 5.42 20.98
N PRO A 173 1.27 5.73 21.71
CA PRO A 173 1.48 5.09 23.02
C PRO A 173 0.47 5.50 24.10
N LEU A 174 -0.20 6.66 23.94
CA LEU A 174 -1.18 7.16 24.90
C LEU A 174 -2.62 6.68 24.69
N LEU A 175 -2.89 5.77 23.71
CA LEU A 175 -4.26 5.33 23.43
C LEU A 175 -4.96 4.60 24.58
N GLY A 176 -4.23 4.13 25.59
CA GLY A 176 -4.79 3.56 26.82
C GLY A 176 -4.81 4.54 27.99
N THR A 177 -4.43 5.80 27.77
CA THR A 177 -4.31 6.83 28.84
C THR A 177 -5.38 7.88 28.64
N THR A 178 -6.17 8.19 29.67
CA THR A 178 -7.21 9.21 29.60
C THR A 178 -6.60 10.61 29.65
N LYS A 179 -7.30 11.59 29.07
CA LYS A 179 -6.89 13.00 29.12
C LYS A 179 -6.71 13.50 30.56
N ASN A 180 -7.52 13.02 31.50
CA ASN A 180 -7.38 13.36 32.91
C ASN A 180 -6.07 12.82 33.49
N GLN A 181 -5.66 11.61 33.16
CA GLN A 181 -4.37 11.05 33.58
C GLN A 181 -3.19 11.84 33.02
N ILE A 182 -3.26 12.29 31.76
CA ILE A 182 -2.24 13.15 31.14
C ILE A 182 -2.18 14.51 31.87
N ARG A 183 -3.34 15.08 32.20
CA ARG A 183 -3.41 16.34 32.96
C ARG A 183 -2.81 16.23 34.36
N GLN A 184 -3.06 15.12 35.07
CA GLN A 184 -2.46 14.86 36.38
C GLN A 184 -0.93 14.73 36.26
N PHE A 185 -0.44 14.02 35.27
CA PHE A 185 0.99 13.91 34.98
C PHE A 185 1.60 15.29 34.67
N ALA A 186 0.97 16.08 33.81
CA ALA A 186 1.45 17.43 33.51
C ALA A 186 1.49 18.33 34.75
N LYS A 187 0.53 18.19 35.65
CA LYS A 187 0.52 18.93 36.93
C LYS A 187 1.66 18.49 37.85
N GLU A 188 1.90 17.20 37.98
CA GLU A 188 2.98 16.64 38.82
C GLU A 188 4.35 17.16 38.39
N TYR A 189 4.59 17.23 37.08
CA TYR A 189 5.87 17.74 36.52
C TYR A 189 5.85 19.24 36.20
N SER A 190 4.82 19.98 36.64
CA SER A 190 4.66 21.42 36.38
C SER A 190 4.83 21.80 34.90
N LEU A 191 4.30 20.98 33.99
CA LEU A 191 4.39 21.20 32.54
C LEU A 191 3.41 22.32 32.14
N THR A 192 3.93 23.28 31.40
CA THR A 192 3.13 24.28 30.69
C THR A 192 2.74 23.76 29.32
N PHE A 193 1.58 24.14 28.81
CA PHE A 193 1.09 23.79 27.49
C PHE A 193 0.19 24.89 26.94
N VAL A 194 -0.06 24.87 25.64
CA VAL A 194 -0.95 25.81 24.98
C VAL A 194 -2.35 25.21 24.84
N GLU A 195 -3.36 25.97 25.18
CA GLU A 195 -4.75 25.59 24.91
C GLU A 195 -5.15 26.05 23.51
N ASP A 196 -5.68 25.10 22.72
CA ASP A 196 -6.14 25.35 21.37
C ASP A 196 -7.60 25.85 21.41
N SER A 197 -7.82 27.13 21.10
CA SER A 197 -9.15 27.77 21.06
C SER A 197 -10.14 27.08 20.10
N SER A 198 -9.66 26.35 19.10
CA SER A 198 -10.51 25.59 18.17
C SER A 198 -11.20 24.38 18.80
N ASN A 199 -10.74 23.91 19.97
CA ASN A 199 -11.36 22.79 20.69
C ASN A 199 -12.74 23.16 21.28
N GLU A 200 -13.00 24.44 21.51
CA GLU A 200 -14.28 24.95 22.04
C GLU A 200 -15.36 25.06 20.94
N LYS A 201 -14.95 25.16 19.68
CA LYS A 201 -15.88 25.29 18.55
C LYS A 201 -16.52 23.97 18.20
N ASN A 202 -17.85 23.95 18.10
CA ASN A 202 -18.63 22.74 17.76
C ASN A 202 -18.87 22.57 16.24
N ASP A 203 -18.06 23.20 15.41
CA ASP A 203 -18.19 23.15 13.94
C ASP A 203 -17.89 21.75 13.34
N TYR A 204 -17.25 20.90 14.14
CA TYR A 204 -16.84 19.57 13.71
C TYR A 204 -17.53 18.48 14.54
N THR A 205 -17.96 17.41 13.87
CA THR A 205 -18.63 16.25 14.50
C THR A 205 -17.87 15.71 15.71
N ARG A 206 -16.55 15.71 15.67
CA ARG A 206 -15.71 15.24 16.77
C ARG A 206 -15.84 16.13 18.01
N ASN A 207 -15.84 17.43 17.82
CA ASN A 207 -16.02 18.39 18.93
C ASN A 207 -17.45 18.31 19.50
N LEU A 208 -18.47 18.09 18.68
CA LEU A 208 -19.83 17.84 19.14
C LEU A 208 -19.93 16.59 20.04
N ILE A 209 -19.27 15.50 19.63
CA ILE A 209 -19.25 14.28 20.44
C ILE A 209 -18.54 14.56 21.77
N ARG A 210 -17.37 15.19 21.75
CA ARG A 210 -16.56 15.52 22.93
C ARG A 210 -17.29 16.45 23.88
N ASN A 211 -17.84 17.55 23.36
CA ASN A 211 -18.30 18.66 24.19
C ASN A 211 -19.78 18.54 24.61
N LYS A 212 -20.59 17.76 23.85
CA LYS A 212 -22.03 17.64 24.11
C LYS A 212 -22.48 16.20 24.36
N LEU A 213 -22.13 15.27 23.46
CA LEU A 213 -22.69 13.91 23.54
C LEU A 213 -22.06 13.10 24.67
N LEU A 214 -20.73 13.08 24.77
CA LEU A 214 -20.01 12.28 25.75
C LEU A 214 -20.32 12.72 27.19
N PRO A 215 -20.41 14.01 27.54
CA PRO A 215 -20.85 14.45 28.88
C PRO A 215 -22.23 13.90 29.24
N VAL A 216 -23.24 13.98 28.35
CA VAL A 216 -24.57 13.46 28.59
C VAL A 216 -24.56 11.94 28.80
N ILE A 217 -23.75 11.20 28.04
CA ILE A 217 -23.58 9.77 28.23
C ILE A 217 -22.98 9.48 29.63
N GLN A 218 -22.01 10.27 30.05
CA GLN A 218 -21.34 10.11 31.35
C GLN A 218 -22.22 10.47 32.54
N GLU A 219 -23.21 11.33 32.36
CA GLU A 219 -24.24 11.57 33.38
C GLU A 219 -25.07 10.31 33.68
N VAL A 220 -25.34 9.51 32.67
CA VAL A 220 -26.10 8.23 32.79
C VAL A 220 -25.18 7.07 33.17
N TYR A 221 -24.01 7.02 32.55
CA TYR A 221 -23.00 5.97 32.71
C TYR A 221 -21.66 6.60 33.12
N ALA A 222 -21.42 6.77 34.40
CA ALA A 222 -20.23 7.45 34.92
C ALA A 222 -18.90 6.86 34.40
N GLN A 223 -18.86 5.56 34.09
CA GLN A 223 -17.70 4.84 33.55
C GLN A 223 -17.80 4.59 32.05
N ALA A 224 -18.54 5.44 31.31
CA ALA A 224 -18.76 5.21 29.87
C ALA A 224 -17.45 5.14 29.06
N THR A 225 -16.48 5.97 29.36
CA THR A 225 -15.18 5.98 28.69
C THR A 225 -14.45 4.67 28.89
N GLU A 226 -14.32 4.20 30.11
CA GLU A 226 -13.66 2.95 30.48
C GLU A 226 -14.38 1.76 29.86
N ASN A 227 -15.71 1.71 29.93
CA ASN A 227 -16.52 0.65 29.36
C ASN A 227 -16.38 0.55 27.83
N VAL A 228 -16.27 1.71 27.12
CA VAL A 228 -16.03 1.72 25.68
C VAL A 228 -14.62 1.23 25.38
N LEU A 229 -13.62 1.61 26.15
CA LEU A 229 -12.23 1.13 25.97
C LEU A 229 -12.12 -0.38 26.18
N ASP A 230 -12.77 -0.94 27.20
CA ASP A 230 -12.84 -2.38 27.44
C ASP A 230 -13.53 -3.10 26.30
N THR A 231 -14.61 -2.51 25.79
CA THR A 231 -15.31 -3.06 24.61
C THR A 231 -14.40 -3.07 23.40
N VAL A 232 -13.67 -1.98 23.15
CA VAL A 232 -12.68 -1.89 22.05
C VAL A 232 -11.59 -2.95 22.19
N ALA A 233 -11.08 -3.19 23.40
CA ALA A 233 -10.07 -4.22 23.63
C ALA A 233 -10.59 -5.60 23.23
N ARG A 234 -11.80 -5.98 23.67
CA ARG A 234 -12.45 -7.26 23.30
C ARG A 234 -12.72 -7.35 21.79
N LEU A 235 -13.15 -6.26 21.16
CA LEU A 235 -13.38 -6.22 19.71
C LEU A 235 -12.08 -6.38 18.92
N LYS A 236 -10.95 -5.83 19.39
CA LYS A 236 -9.62 -6.04 18.80
C LYS A 236 -9.21 -7.50 18.84
N GLU A 237 -9.43 -8.19 19.97
CA GLU A 237 -9.16 -9.63 20.09
C GLU A 237 -10.02 -10.44 19.10
N ALA A 238 -11.32 -10.14 19.03
CA ALA A 238 -12.23 -10.78 18.10
C ALA A 238 -11.82 -10.51 16.63
N GLU A 239 -11.38 -9.29 16.30
CA GLU A 239 -10.89 -8.93 14.96
C GLU A 239 -9.69 -9.77 14.54
N VAL A 240 -8.77 -10.05 15.46
CA VAL A 240 -7.61 -10.93 15.18
C VAL A 240 -8.09 -12.33 14.78
N ILE A 241 -9.03 -12.91 15.51
CA ILE A 241 -9.60 -14.23 15.20
C ILE A 241 -10.27 -14.22 13.83
N VAL A 242 -11.12 -13.22 13.58
CA VAL A 242 -11.83 -13.06 12.30
C VAL A 242 -10.83 -12.92 11.14
N ASN A 243 -9.83 -12.05 11.26
CA ASN A 243 -8.84 -11.82 10.22
C ASN A 243 -7.98 -13.06 9.94
N ASN A 244 -7.58 -13.80 10.97
CA ASN A 244 -6.85 -15.04 10.82
C ASN A 244 -7.71 -16.11 10.09
N THR A 245 -8.97 -16.20 10.42
CA THR A 245 -9.91 -17.14 9.78
C THR A 245 -10.12 -16.80 8.31
N ILE A 246 -10.33 -15.52 8.00
CA ILE A 246 -10.49 -15.02 6.63
C ILE A 246 -9.20 -15.27 5.81
N THR A 247 -8.06 -14.94 6.38
CA THR A 247 -6.75 -15.13 5.72
C THR A 247 -6.48 -16.60 5.43
N ALA A 248 -6.74 -17.49 6.40
CA ALA A 248 -6.58 -18.93 6.24
C ALA A 248 -7.53 -19.50 5.17
N PHE A 249 -8.77 -18.99 5.12
CA PHE A 249 -9.74 -19.38 4.11
C PHE A 249 -9.24 -19.01 2.70
N TRP A 250 -8.88 -17.75 2.47
CA TRP A 250 -8.45 -17.28 1.16
C TRP A 250 -7.12 -17.89 0.71
N LYS A 251 -6.19 -18.16 1.65
CA LYS A 251 -4.93 -18.86 1.34
C LYS A 251 -5.18 -20.24 0.70
N LYS A 252 -6.23 -20.96 1.13
CA LYS A 252 -6.61 -22.28 0.55
C LYS A 252 -7.20 -22.16 -0.86
N GLY A 253 -7.93 -21.08 -1.13
CA GLY A 253 -8.61 -20.87 -2.42
C GLY A 253 -7.79 -20.11 -3.46
N LYS A 254 -6.69 -19.48 -3.05
CA LYS A 254 -5.83 -18.65 -3.89
C LYS A 254 -4.65 -19.44 -4.44
N LYS A 255 -4.36 -19.27 -5.72
CA LYS A 255 -3.16 -19.79 -6.39
C LYS A 255 -2.50 -18.66 -7.16
N THR A 256 -1.19 -18.63 -7.16
CA THR A 256 -0.41 -17.68 -7.97
C THR A 256 0.38 -18.46 -9.00
N ARG A 257 0.22 -18.11 -10.27
CA ARG A 257 0.99 -18.68 -11.40
C ARG A 257 1.40 -17.54 -12.33
N HIS A 258 2.67 -17.48 -12.70
CA HIS A 258 3.24 -16.42 -13.56
C HIS A 258 2.86 -15.00 -13.08
N GLY A 259 2.86 -14.77 -11.76
CA GLY A 259 2.51 -13.49 -11.16
C GLY A 259 1.03 -13.08 -11.32
N ILE A 260 0.14 -14.02 -11.68
CA ILE A 260 -1.32 -13.81 -11.70
C ILE A 260 -1.93 -14.58 -10.54
N GLU A 261 -2.61 -13.86 -9.67
CA GLU A 261 -3.42 -14.47 -8.60
C GLU A 261 -4.74 -14.97 -9.18
N THR A 262 -5.09 -16.19 -8.82
CA THR A 262 -6.36 -16.81 -9.24
C THR A 262 -7.09 -17.37 -8.05
N ILE A 263 -8.39 -17.15 -7.99
CA ILE A 263 -9.27 -17.65 -6.94
C ILE A 263 -10.32 -18.57 -7.54
N SER A 264 -10.49 -19.77 -6.97
CA SER A 264 -11.55 -20.69 -7.37
C SER A 264 -12.93 -20.11 -7.04
N ILE A 265 -13.82 -20.07 -8.05
CA ILE A 265 -15.20 -19.63 -7.85
C ILE A 265 -15.97 -20.58 -6.92
N GLN A 266 -15.75 -21.88 -7.03
CA GLN A 266 -16.36 -22.83 -6.11
C GLN A 266 -15.92 -22.62 -4.68
N HIS A 267 -14.66 -22.23 -4.45
CA HIS A 267 -14.16 -21.87 -3.13
C HIS A 267 -14.82 -20.58 -2.64
N TRP A 268 -14.92 -19.55 -3.47
CA TRP A 268 -15.59 -18.29 -3.10
C TRP A 268 -17.06 -18.47 -2.76
N LYS A 269 -17.78 -19.29 -3.54
CA LYS A 269 -19.22 -19.57 -3.34
C LYS A 269 -19.55 -20.18 -1.97
N LYS A 270 -18.59 -20.82 -1.30
CA LYS A 270 -18.78 -21.32 0.07
C LYS A 270 -19.06 -20.23 1.11
N VAL A 271 -18.64 -19.01 0.84
CA VAL A 271 -18.74 -17.86 1.77
C VAL A 271 -19.48 -16.67 1.15
N LYS A 272 -20.12 -16.85 -0.01
CA LYS A 272 -20.76 -15.75 -0.75
C LYS A 272 -21.85 -15.02 0.08
N ASP A 273 -22.54 -15.73 0.97
CA ASP A 273 -23.58 -15.16 1.82
C ASP A 273 -23.02 -14.44 3.05
N ASN A 274 -21.72 -14.56 3.31
CA ASN A 274 -21.02 -13.83 4.36
C ASN A 274 -20.13 -12.74 3.76
N HIS A 275 -20.66 -11.51 3.74
CA HIS A 275 -19.98 -10.35 3.19
C HIS A 275 -18.62 -10.07 3.84
N THR A 276 -18.42 -10.43 5.11
CA THR A 276 -17.15 -10.21 5.82
C THR A 276 -15.98 -10.96 5.17
N TYR A 277 -16.19 -12.19 4.69
CA TYR A 277 -15.15 -12.93 3.97
C TYR A 277 -14.79 -12.25 2.63
N THR A 278 -15.81 -11.89 1.86
CA THR A 278 -15.58 -11.21 0.57
C THR A 278 -14.89 -9.86 0.80
N TRP A 279 -15.37 -9.05 1.76
CA TRP A 279 -14.75 -7.79 2.11
C TRP A 279 -13.30 -7.93 2.54
N GLY A 280 -13.01 -8.86 3.45
CA GLY A 280 -11.65 -9.11 3.93
C GLY A 280 -10.66 -9.47 2.82
N PHE A 281 -11.14 -9.98 1.68
CA PHE A 281 -10.33 -10.24 0.51
C PHE A 281 -10.19 -9.03 -0.42
N ILE A 282 -11.32 -8.42 -0.83
CA ILE A 282 -11.32 -7.42 -1.91
C ILE A 282 -10.79 -6.04 -1.50
N GLN A 283 -10.84 -5.71 -0.20
CA GLN A 283 -10.39 -4.40 0.29
C GLN A 283 -8.91 -4.10 -0.03
N SER A 284 -8.06 -5.12 0.01
CA SER A 284 -6.62 -5.00 -0.32
C SER A 284 -6.35 -4.65 -1.79
N TYR A 285 -7.35 -4.81 -2.66
CA TYR A 285 -7.29 -4.49 -4.09
C TYR A 285 -7.99 -3.17 -4.45
N GLY A 286 -8.32 -2.35 -3.43
CA GLY A 286 -8.91 -1.02 -3.62
C GLY A 286 -10.41 -1.00 -3.90
N PHE A 287 -11.14 -2.09 -3.67
CA PHE A 287 -12.59 -2.12 -3.71
C PHE A 287 -13.21 -1.41 -2.51
N LYS A 288 -14.46 -0.97 -2.66
CA LYS A 288 -15.28 -0.39 -1.59
C LYS A 288 -16.33 -1.40 -1.12
N PRO A 289 -16.83 -1.30 0.14
CA PRO A 289 -17.84 -2.24 0.67
C PRO A 289 -19.09 -2.37 -0.21
N GLN A 290 -19.53 -1.28 -0.83
CA GLN A 290 -20.70 -1.25 -1.72
C GLN A 290 -20.53 -2.12 -2.98
N GLN A 291 -19.29 -2.42 -3.37
CA GLN A 291 -18.98 -3.22 -4.55
C GLN A 291 -19.01 -4.75 -4.29
N ILE A 292 -19.25 -5.20 -3.06
CA ILE A 292 -19.36 -6.62 -2.74
C ILE A 292 -20.41 -7.31 -3.61
N VAL A 293 -21.56 -6.67 -3.82
CA VAL A 293 -22.65 -7.20 -4.64
C VAL A 293 -22.22 -7.36 -6.11
N GLU A 294 -21.47 -6.39 -6.64
CA GLU A 294 -20.96 -6.44 -8.02
C GLU A 294 -19.91 -7.57 -8.16
N VAL A 295 -19.04 -7.72 -7.17
CA VAL A 295 -18.07 -8.82 -7.13
C VAL A 295 -18.75 -10.18 -7.10
N HIS A 296 -19.85 -10.32 -6.34
CA HIS A 296 -20.62 -11.55 -6.33
C HIS A 296 -21.30 -11.84 -7.67
N LYS A 297 -21.81 -10.82 -8.37
CA LYS A 297 -22.36 -10.96 -9.72
C LYS A 297 -21.30 -11.45 -10.72
N LEU A 298 -20.05 -11.02 -10.54
CA LEU A 298 -18.95 -11.45 -11.41
C LEU A 298 -18.71 -12.96 -11.33
N LEU A 299 -18.98 -13.63 -10.21
CA LEU A 299 -18.79 -15.08 -10.06
C LEU A 299 -19.62 -15.89 -11.04
N ASP A 300 -20.80 -15.38 -11.42
CA ASP A 300 -21.76 -16.03 -12.33
C ASP A 300 -21.76 -15.42 -13.74
N ALA A 301 -20.89 -14.44 -14.00
CA ALA A 301 -20.80 -13.76 -15.28
C ALA A 301 -20.13 -14.63 -16.37
N SER A 302 -20.19 -14.19 -17.63
CA SER A 302 -19.51 -14.82 -18.75
C SER A 302 -17.98 -14.66 -18.69
N ASN A 303 -17.25 -15.55 -19.34
CA ASN A 303 -15.79 -15.47 -19.45
C ASN A 303 -15.36 -14.14 -20.08
N GLY A 304 -14.38 -13.49 -19.46
CA GLY A 304 -13.88 -12.18 -19.87
C GLY A 304 -14.59 -10.98 -19.23
N ALA A 305 -15.72 -11.19 -18.55
CA ALA A 305 -16.33 -10.14 -17.72
C ALA A 305 -15.37 -9.72 -16.62
N TYR A 306 -15.37 -8.44 -16.28
CA TYR A 306 -14.47 -7.91 -15.26
C TYR A 306 -15.09 -6.74 -14.50
N ILE A 307 -14.57 -6.49 -13.32
CA ILE A 307 -14.74 -5.27 -12.54
C ILE A 307 -13.37 -4.70 -12.20
N ALA A 308 -13.28 -3.39 -12.07
CA ALA A 308 -12.01 -2.70 -11.88
C ALA A 308 -12.06 -1.72 -10.72
N THR A 309 -10.91 -1.54 -10.09
CA THR A 309 -10.57 -0.44 -9.19
C THR A 309 -9.49 0.42 -9.85
N PRO A 310 -9.05 1.52 -9.25
CA PRO A 310 -7.89 2.26 -9.77
C PRO A 310 -6.61 1.43 -9.87
N THR A 311 -6.45 0.39 -9.04
CA THR A 311 -5.21 -0.39 -8.93
C THR A 311 -5.28 -1.78 -9.56
N HIS A 312 -6.46 -2.43 -9.56
CA HIS A 312 -6.60 -3.83 -9.98
C HIS A 312 -7.88 -4.08 -10.79
N ARG A 313 -7.87 -5.18 -11.55
CA ARG A 313 -9.05 -5.76 -12.20
C ARG A 313 -9.26 -7.20 -11.75
N PHE A 314 -10.52 -7.54 -11.47
CA PHE A 314 -10.97 -8.91 -11.23
C PHE A 314 -11.65 -9.39 -12.49
N ILE A 315 -11.10 -10.44 -13.11
CA ILE A 315 -11.54 -10.95 -14.40
C ILE A 315 -12.08 -12.38 -14.24
N LYS A 316 -13.31 -12.61 -14.66
CA LYS A 316 -13.89 -13.96 -14.72
C LYS A 316 -13.25 -14.75 -15.86
N PHE A 317 -12.68 -15.92 -15.54
CA PHE A 317 -12.17 -16.83 -16.55
C PHE A 317 -12.34 -18.29 -16.11
N ASN A 318 -13.14 -19.05 -16.84
CA ASN A 318 -13.58 -20.41 -16.49
C ASN A 318 -14.10 -20.45 -15.03
N ASP A 319 -13.60 -21.38 -14.21
CA ASP A 319 -14.00 -21.53 -12.81
C ASP A 319 -13.16 -20.70 -11.84
N THR A 320 -12.55 -19.60 -12.33
CA THR A 320 -11.68 -18.73 -11.51
C THR A 320 -11.98 -17.25 -11.72
N ILE A 321 -11.69 -16.48 -10.68
CA ILE A 321 -11.48 -15.04 -10.76
C ILE A 321 -9.97 -14.79 -10.79
N GLN A 322 -9.49 -14.06 -11.80
CA GLN A 322 -8.11 -13.64 -11.94
C GLN A 322 -7.96 -12.21 -11.44
N VAL A 323 -6.98 -11.96 -10.57
CA VAL A 323 -6.64 -10.63 -10.08
C VAL A 323 -5.43 -10.11 -10.85
N VAL A 324 -5.59 -8.96 -11.49
CA VAL A 324 -4.56 -8.36 -12.35
C VAL A 324 -4.39 -6.88 -11.97
N PRO A 325 -3.16 -6.41 -11.72
CA PRO A 325 -2.91 -4.98 -11.59
C PRO A 325 -3.31 -4.21 -12.87
N ASN A 326 -3.83 -2.98 -12.71
CA ASN A 326 -4.16 -2.13 -13.86
C ASN A 326 -2.93 -1.63 -14.61
N ASN A 327 -1.84 -1.41 -13.90
CA ASN A 327 -0.56 -1.05 -14.51
C ASN A 327 0.11 -2.30 -15.07
N SER A 328 -0.33 -2.75 -16.25
CA SER A 328 0.56 -3.52 -17.10
C SER A 328 1.66 -2.57 -17.53
N ASN A 329 2.86 -2.69 -16.96
CA ASN A 329 4.05 -2.06 -17.53
C ASN A 329 4.11 -2.52 -18.98
N THR A 330 3.82 -1.62 -19.91
CA THR A 330 4.11 -1.80 -21.31
C THR A 330 5.63 -1.74 -21.42
N GLU A 331 6.27 -2.90 -21.42
CA GLU A 331 7.72 -2.93 -21.62
C GLU A 331 8.02 -2.55 -23.07
N HIS A 332 9.01 -1.70 -23.23
CA HIS A 332 9.62 -1.34 -24.48
C HIS A 332 11.13 -1.40 -24.26
N ILE A 333 11.77 -2.51 -24.66
CA ILE A 333 13.19 -2.74 -24.41
C ILE A 333 13.88 -2.94 -25.74
N MET A 334 14.84 -2.08 -26.04
CA MET A 334 15.67 -2.20 -27.24
C MET A 334 16.78 -3.23 -27.02
N VAL A 335 16.97 -4.11 -27.99
CA VAL A 335 18.00 -5.14 -27.99
C VAL A 335 18.96 -4.85 -29.15
N TYR A 336 20.20 -4.55 -28.84
CA TYR A 336 21.19 -4.06 -29.80
C TYR A 336 22.14 -5.14 -30.30
N VAL A 337 22.21 -6.29 -29.64
CA VAL A 337 23.14 -7.38 -29.96
C VAL A 337 22.45 -8.73 -29.91
N GLY A 338 22.94 -9.68 -30.69
CA GLY A 338 22.41 -11.04 -30.78
C GLY A 338 22.90 -12.00 -29.71
N GLU A 339 23.55 -11.53 -28.66
CA GLU A 339 24.09 -12.36 -27.57
C GLU A 339 23.83 -11.71 -26.22
N GLY A 340 23.52 -12.55 -25.22
CA GLY A 340 23.30 -12.11 -23.84
C GLY A 340 21.88 -12.33 -23.35
N ASP A 341 21.61 -11.77 -22.16
CA ASP A 341 20.38 -11.98 -21.43
C ASP A 341 19.53 -10.71 -21.37
N LEU A 342 18.22 -10.84 -21.60
CA LEU A 342 17.25 -9.79 -21.45
C LEU A 342 16.19 -10.17 -20.44
N GLN A 343 16.14 -9.48 -19.30
CA GLN A 343 15.07 -9.68 -18.32
C GLN A 343 13.79 -9.00 -18.78
N THR A 344 12.70 -9.77 -18.85
CA THR A 344 11.39 -9.30 -19.32
C THR A 344 10.27 -9.70 -18.34
N ASN A 345 9.06 -9.16 -18.54
CA ASN A 345 7.85 -9.58 -17.82
C ASN A 345 7.45 -11.05 -18.11
N ASN A 346 7.88 -11.61 -19.22
CA ASN A 346 7.60 -12.99 -19.60
C ASN A 346 8.62 -14.00 -19.05
N GLY A 347 9.78 -13.55 -18.60
CA GLY A 347 10.90 -14.36 -18.15
C GLY A 347 12.22 -13.80 -18.67
N LEU A 348 13.29 -14.57 -18.54
CA LEU A 348 14.60 -14.21 -19.07
C LEU A 348 14.70 -14.70 -20.51
N LEU A 349 14.96 -13.81 -21.47
CA LEU A 349 15.27 -14.18 -22.84
C LEU A 349 16.79 -14.27 -22.99
N HIS A 350 17.29 -15.43 -23.32
CA HIS A 350 18.69 -15.66 -23.62
C HIS A 350 18.88 -15.69 -25.15
N PHE A 351 19.76 -14.81 -25.64
CA PHE A 351 20.08 -14.68 -27.07
C PHE A 351 21.44 -15.28 -27.33
N GLU A 352 21.51 -16.11 -28.39
CA GLU A 352 22.72 -16.80 -28.83
C GLU A 352 22.75 -16.83 -30.34
N THR A 353 23.86 -16.43 -30.96
CA THR A 353 24.07 -16.55 -32.41
C THR A 353 24.94 -17.75 -32.70
N VAL A 354 24.46 -18.70 -33.51
CA VAL A 354 25.12 -19.97 -33.78
C VAL A 354 25.25 -20.15 -35.30
N ASP A 355 26.39 -20.69 -35.74
CA ASP A 355 26.55 -21.14 -37.13
C ASP A 355 25.55 -22.28 -37.44
N ALA A 356 24.81 -22.17 -38.53
CA ALA A 356 23.82 -23.18 -38.94
C ALA A 356 24.44 -24.58 -39.11
N ALA A 357 25.71 -24.67 -39.54
CA ALA A 357 26.44 -25.92 -39.70
C ALA A 357 26.76 -26.63 -38.36
N ASN A 358 26.88 -25.85 -37.30
CA ASN A 358 27.20 -26.32 -35.94
C ASN A 358 25.96 -26.51 -35.05
N MET A 359 24.76 -26.28 -35.60
CA MET A 359 23.53 -26.36 -34.84
C MET A 359 23.12 -27.84 -34.68
N GLY A 360 23.04 -28.26 -33.40
CA GLY A 360 22.52 -29.59 -33.05
C GLY A 360 21.03 -29.76 -33.32
N GLU A 361 20.42 -30.76 -32.71
CA GLU A 361 18.98 -31.02 -32.85
C GLU A 361 18.14 -29.84 -32.34
N MET A 362 17.20 -29.33 -33.16
CA MET A 362 16.34 -28.22 -32.80
C MET A 362 15.27 -28.67 -31.80
N ASN A 363 15.19 -27.97 -30.66
CA ASN A 363 14.07 -28.14 -29.76
C ASN A 363 12.83 -27.43 -30.36
N LYS A 364 11.74 -28.18 -30.54
CA LYS A 364 10.49 -27.71 -31.16
C LYS A 364 9.51 -27.06 -30.17
N GLU A 365 9.89 -26.96 -28.94
CA GLU A 365 9.06 -26.30 -27.91
C GLU A 365 8.91 -24.81 -28.18
N ALA A 366 7.76 -24.26 -27.79
CA ALA A 366 7.43 -22.84 -28.02
C ALA A 366 8.34 -21.85 -27.28
N HIS A 367 9.10 -22.33 -26.30
CA HIS A 367 10.08 -21.53 -25.53
C HIS A 367 11.36 -21.21 -26.31
N PHE A 368 11.55 -21.87 -27.46
CA PHE A 368 12.68 -21.66 -28.36
C PHE A 368 12.23 -20.96 -29.63
N ALA A 369 12.99 -19.96 -30.05
CA ALA A 369 12.88 -19.34 -31.36
C ALA A 369 14.20 -19.50 -32.13
N TYR A 370 14.13 -20.05 -33.32
CA TYR A 370 15.27 -20.19 -34.24
C TYR A 370 14.99 -19.33 -35.46
N LEU A 371 15.69 -18.21 -35.58
CA LEU A 371 15.49 -17.22 -36.63
C LEU A 371 16.72 -17.18 -37.56
N ASP A 372 16.47 -16.92 -38.82
CA ASP A 372 17.50 -16.70 -39.82
C ASP A 372 18.22 -15.36 -39.51
N ALA A 373 19.42 -15.44 -38.92
CA ALA A 373 20.16 -14.24 -38.45
C ALA A 373 20.58 -13.37 -39.65
N ASP A 374 20.74 -13.93 -40.83
CA ASP A 374 21.11 -13.19 -42.04
C ASP A 374 20.00 -12.24 -42.51
N LYS A 375 18.76 -12.38 -41.99
CA LYS A 375 17.61 -11.51 -42.25
C LYS A 375 17.30 -10.54 -41.10
N ILE A 376 18.09 -10.55 -40.01
CA ILE A 376 17.85 -9.71 -38.84
C ILE A 376 18.65 -8.41 -38.94
N GLU A 377 17.93 -7.31 -38.85
CA GLU A 377 18.48 -5.96 -38.75
C GLU A 377 18.32 -5.46 -37.32
N TRP A 378 19.43 -5.10 -36.71
CA TRP A 378 19.46 -4.56 -35.35
C TRP A 378 19.20 -3.04 -35.33
N PRO A 379 18.60 -2.46 -34.29
CA PRO A 379 18.17 -3.11 -33.05
C PRO A 379 16.80 -3.81 -33.16
N LEU A 380 16.59 -4.83 -32.34
CA LEU A 380 15.28 -5.41 -32.14
C LEU A 380 14.55 -4.72 -30.99
N LEU A 381 13.22 -4.79 -30.99
CA LEU A 381 12.39 -4.25 -29.94
C LEU A 381 11.58 -5.37 -29.29
N TYR A 382 11.81 -5.60 -27.98
CA TYR A 382 10.89 -6.36 -27.15
C TYR A 382 9.82 -5.43 -26.58
N ARG A 383 8.54 -5.77 -26.77
CA ARG A 383 7.41 -5.01 -26.25
C ARG A 383 6.19 -5.89 -25.99
N THR A 384 5.25 -5.36 -25.22
CA THR A 384 3.90 -5.95 -25.16
C THR A 384 3.22 -5.84 -26.52
N TRP A 385 2.45 -6.86 -26.90
CA TRP A 385 1.71 -6.87 -28.15
C TRP A 385 0.63 -5.77 -28.20
N GLN A 386 0.25 -5.37 -29.42
CA GLN A 386 -0.76 -4.35 -29.70
C GLN A 386 -1.87 -4.94 -30.59
N SER A 387 -3.08 -4.34 -30.54
CA SER A 387 -4.23 -4.79 -31.32
C SER A 387 -4.03 -4.70 -32.84
N THR A 388 -3.13 -3.83 -33.27
CA THR A 388 -2.72 -3.63 -34.67
C THR A 388 -1.73 -4.66 -35.16
N ASP A 389 -1.09 -5.43 -34.28
CA ASP A 389 -0.06 -6.39 -34.62
C ASP A 389 -0.59 -7.53 -35.53
N TYR A 390 0.24 -7.88 -36.47
CA TYR A 390 0.05 -9.03 -37.31
C TYR A 390 1.37 -9.74 -37.62
N PHE A 391 1.30 -11.00 -37.98
CA PHE A 391 2.46 -11.80 -38.39
C PHE A 391 2.04 -12.96 -39.31
N TYR A 392 3.01 -13.70 -39.79
CA TYR A 392 2.80 -14.91 -40.59
C TYR A 392 3.19 -16.11 -39.72
N PRO A 393 2.25 -16.78 -39.03
CA PRO A 393 2.62 -17.85 -38.11
C PRO A 393 3.35 -18.99 -38.84
N LEU A 394 4.45 -19.48 -38.28
CA LEU A 394 5.21 -20.60 -38.83
C LEU A 394 4.29 -21.76 -39.28
N GLY A 395 4.41 -22.15 -40.52
CA GLY A 395 3.58 -23.19 -41.14
C GLY A 395 2.27 -22.72 -41.76
N LEU A 396 1.90 -21.43 -41.62
CA LEU A 396 0.63 -20.89 -42.14
C LEU A 396 0.84 -19.81 -43.17
N ARG A 397 1.71 -19.78 -44.02
CA ARG A 397 2.02 -18.85 -45.13
C ARG A 397 1.01 -17.71 -45.40
N LYS A 398 0.11 -17.40 -44.46
CA LYS A 398 -0.93 -16.37 -44.53
C LYS A 398 -0.84 -15.39 -43.39
N LYS A 399 -1.05 -14.10 -43.69
CA LYS A 399 -1.11 -13.01 -42.71
C LYS A 399 -2.22 -13.26 -41.69
N LYS A 400 -1.92 -13.19 -40.40
CA LYS A 400 -2.88 -13.34 -39.31
C LYS A 400 -2.77 -12.18 -38.30
N LYS A 401 -3.89 -11.55 -37.94
CA LYS A 401 -3.89 -10.58 -36.83
C LYS A 401 -3.53 -11.29 -35.52
N LEU A 402 -2.62 -10.71 -34.77
CA LEU A 402 -2.12 -11.31 -33.52
C LEU A 402 -3.24 -11.52 -32.48
N ASN A 403 -4.18 -10.60 -32.38
CA ASN A 403 -5.35 -10.78 -31.51
C ASN A 403 -6.15 -12.07 -31.85
N HIS A 404 -6.37 -12.36 -33.10
CA HIS A 404 -7.05 -13.60 -33.52
C HIS A 404 -6.23 -14.85 -33.25
N PHE A 405 -4.91 -14.77 -33.42
CA PHE A 405 -4.00 -15.87 -33.06
C PHE A 405 -4.05 -16.16 -31.57
N LEU A 406 -3.89 -15.14 -30.74
CA LEU A 406 -3.95 -15.26 -29.27
C LEU A 406 -5.35 -15.73 -28.80
N GLY A 407 -6.42 -15.35 -29.50
CA GLY A 407 -7.77 -15.85 -29.28
C GLY A 407 -7.88 -17.38 -29.45
N SER A 408 -7.24 -17.92 -30.48
CA SER A 408 -7.25 -19.37 -30.78
C SER A 408 -6.49 -20.19 -29.72
N LEU A 409 -5.59 -19.61 -28.95
CA LEU A 409 -4.81 -20.28 -27.90
C LEU A 409 -5.57 -20.50 -26.58
N LYS A 410 -6.84 -20.07 -26.50
CA LYS A 410 -7.69 -20.17 -25.28
C LYS A 410 -7.01 -19.64 -24.03
N LEU A 411 -6.13 -18.64 -24.16
CA LEU A 411 -5.44 -17.99 -23.06
C LEU A 411 -6.41 -17.11 -22.29
N SER A 412 -6.18 -16.98 -20.98
CA SER A 412 -6.94 -16.03 -20.18
C SER A 412 -6.65 -14.58 -20.60
N PRO A 413 -7.60 -13.64 -20.40
CA PRO A 413 -7.38 -12.23 -20.67
C PRO A 413 -6.16 -11.67 -19.94
N ALA A 414 -5.92 -12.11 -18.71
CA ALA A 414 -4.78 -11.71 -17.89
C ALA A 414 -3.44 -12.13 -18.52
N ILE A 415 -3.36 -13.36 -19.05
CA ILE A 415 -2.15 -13.87 -19.76
C ILE A 415 -1.99 -13.14 -21.07
N LYS A 416 -3.09 -12.99 -21.86
CA LYS A 416 -3.03 -12.30 -23.14
C LYS A 416 -2.41 -10.91 -23.05
N GLN A 417 -2.79 -10.12 -22.05
CA GLN A 417 -2.31 -8.75 -21.85
C GLN A 417 -0.80 -8.68 -21.56
N ARG A 418 -0.18 -9.77 -21.10
CA ARG A 418 1.24 -9.81 -20.74
C ARG A 418 2.13 -10.42 -21.81
N ILE A 419 1.57 -10.93 -22.90
CA ILE A 419 2.38 -11.55 -23.96
C ILE A 419 3.29 -10.51 -24.58
N GLY A 420 4.58 -10.81 -24.57
CA GLY A 420 5.60 -10.04 -25.26
C GLY A 420 5.74 -10.47 -26.71
N VAL A 421 6.16 -9.55 -27.54
CA VAL A 421 6.56 -9.77 -28.92
C VAL A 421 7.95 -9.21 -29.15
N LEU A 422 8.74 -9.91 -29.96
CA LEU A 422 10.01 -9.41 -30.45
C LEU A 422 9.81 -8.92 -31.90
N THR A 423 10.18 -7.67 -32.16
CA THR A 423 9.97 -7.02 -33.46
C THR A 423 11.26 -6.44 -34.02
N MET A 424 11.31 -6.30 -35.32
CA MET A 424 12.32 -5.58 -36.10
C MET A 424 11.58 -4.49 -36.88
N GLY A 425 11.69 -3.25 -36.43
CA GLY A 425 10.78 -2.18 -36.87
C GLY A 425 9.31 -2.59 -36.69
N ASP A 426 8.52 -2.51 -37.74
CA ASP A 426 7.11 -2.91 -37.77
C ASP A 426 6.88 -4.42 -37.98
N LYS A 427 7.95 -5.21 -38.19
CA LYS A 427 7.87 -6.61 -38.51
C LYS A 427 8.00 -7.44 -37.23
N LEU A 428 6.98 -8.25 -36.94
CA LEU A 428 7.00 -9.17 -35.82
C LEU A 428 7.83 -10.39 -36.17
N LEU A 429 8.79 -10.76 -35.33
CA LEU A 429 9.67 -11.90 -35.49
C LEU A 429 9.19 -13.10 -34.67
N TRP A 430 8.82 -12.85 -33.42
CA TRP A 430 8.42 -13.92 -32.50
C TRP A 430 7.33 -13.41 -31.53
N VAL A 431 6.27 -14.19 -31.41
CA VAL A 431 5.34 -14.08 -30.28
C VAL A 431 5.94 -14.90 -29.15
N VAL A 432 6.50 -14.26 -28.19
CA VAL A 432 7.39 -14.84 -27.16
C VAL A 432 6.71 -16.02 -26.45
N GLY A 433 7.41 -17.15 -26.43
CA GLY A 433 6.89 -18.39 -25.87
C GLY A 433 5.69 -19.01 -26.63
N LYS A 434 5.43 -18.58 -27.87
CA LYS A 434 4.30 -19.10 -28.67
C LYS A 434 4.70 -19.52 -30.08
N ARG A 435 5.00 -18.57 -30.98
CA ARG A 435 5.25 -18.88 -32.40
C ARG A 435 6.11 -17.81 -33.07
N ILE A 436 7.08 -18.23 -33.87
CA ILE A 436 7.85 -17.35 -34.75
C ILE A 436 7.07 -17.00 -36.03
N ASP A 437 7.51 -15.93 -36.69
CA ASP A 437 7.04 -15.56 -38.02
C ASP A 437 7.72 -16.40 -39.09
N ASP A 438 6.95 -16.98 -40.04
CA ASP A 438 7.41 -17.88 -41.08
C ASP A 438 8.44 -17.25 -42.04
N ARG A 439 8.43 -15.92 -42.16
CA ARG A 439 9.35 -15.17 -43.05
C ARG A 439 10.78 -15.19 -42.54
N TYR A 440 10.96 -15.30 -41.22
CA TYR A 440 12.26 -15.27 -40.55
C TYR A 440 12.72 -16.64 -40.04
N LYS A 441 12.04 -17.72 -40.44
CA LYS A 441 12.47 -19.07 -40.09
C LYS A 441 13.76 -19.42 -40.79
N MET A 442 14.49 -20.37 -40.25
CA MET A 442 15.62 -21.02 -40.91
C MET A 442 15.19 -21.71 -42.20
N THR A 443 16.10 -21.71 -43.14
CA THR A 443 16.01 -22.45 -44.43
C THR A 443 17.34 -23.13 -44.68
N ASP A 444 17.40 -23.98 -45.72
CA ASP A 444 18.64 -24.64 -46.14
C ASP A 444 19.74 -23.66 -46.61
N GLN A 445 19.39 -22.39 -46.82
CA GLN A 445 20.32 -21.33 -47.24
C GLN A 445 20.81 -20.47 -46.04
N THR A 446 20.26 -20.67 -44.86
CA THR A 446 20.65 -19.92 -43.66
C THR A 446 22.06 -20.28 -43.23
N LYS A 447 22.94 -19.27 -43.06
CA LYS A 447 24.33 -19.46 -42.61
C LYS A 447 24.46 -19.30 -41.12
N SER A 448 23.76 -18.33 -40.57
CA SER A 448 23.79 -18.00 -39.17
C SER A 448 22.38 -17.97 -38.57
N VAL A 449 22.25 -18.48 -37.35
CA VAL A 449 20.98 -18.65 -36.65
C VAL A 449 20.96 -17.85 -35.37
N LEU A 450 19.99 -16.98 -35.22
CA LEU A 450 19.68 -16.34 -33.93
C LEU A 450 18.75 -17.28 -33.13
N LYS A 451 19.32 -17.95 -32.14
CA LYS A 451 18.60 -18.80 -31.20
C LYS A 451 18.22 -17.95 -29.97
N ILE A 452 16.93 -17.95 -29.66
CA ILE A 452 16.42 -17.22 -28.46
C ILE A 452 15.69 -18.24 -27.59
N THR A 453 16.08 -18.29 -26.32
CA THR A 453 15.49 -19.20 -25.33
C THR A 453 14.75 -18.40 -24.31
N LEU A 454 13.47 -18.70 -24.09
CA LEU A 454 12.70 -18.18 -22.96
C LEU A 454 12.90 -19.08 -21.74
N LEU A 455 13.60 -18.57 -20.75
CA LEU A 455 13.78 -19.22 -19.46
C LEU A 455 12.68 -18.73 -18.52
N ASP A 456 11.93 -19.69 -17.95
CA ASP A 456 10.87 -19.36 -16.99
C ASP A 456 11.48 -18.67 -15.75
N ARG A 457 10.70 -17.73 -15.17
CA ARG A 457 11.03 -17.24 -13.82
C ARG A 457 10.87 -18.42 -12.86
N CYS A 458 11.98 -18.81 -12.23
CA CYS A 458 11.96 -19.68 -11.06
C CYS A 458 11.09 -19.12 -9.95
#